data_ce1a1da2ef4b6a57ef7498199ca9c00a
#
_entry.id   ce1a1da2ef4b6a57ef7498199ca9c00a
#
_cell.length_a   1.000
_cell.length_b   1.000
_cell.length_c   1.000
_cell.angle_alpha   90.00
_cell.angle_beta   90.00
_cell.angle_gamma   90.00
#
_symmetry.space_group_name_H-M   'P 1'
#
loop_
_entity.id
_entity.type
_entity.pdbx_description
1 polymer ?
#
loop_
_entity_poly.entity_id
_entity_poly.type
_entity_poly.pdbx_seq_one_letter_code
_entity_poly.pdbx_strand_id
1 'polypeptide(L)'
;GAFVANPKTGIQRWVAGIDINSLYPSVIRALNMSPETIVAQLEPTLTEKLIGGRIADGRRGGSKGFGAAQAWEDTFSAEEFRLVNEKDKTEKINLLLEDGNKADMTGAELHNLIFKSDLNWAVSANGTVFKQDIQGIIPSLLERWYAERKILQSNKKKAIEEGDKEKIAFWDKRQLVKKINLNSLYGAILNPGCRFYDKRIGQSTTLTGRCITRHMGAKTNEVIEGTYDYKGKGVIYGDTDSIYYSMYPVYKQEIDAGEIEWSKEKVIELYDEIANQVNASF
;
A
#
# COMPACT_ATOMS: atom_id res chain seq x y z
N GLY A 1 3.58 -1.42 10.55
CA GLY A 1 2.40 -2.26 10.41
C GLY A 1 1.50 -1.82 9.26
N ALA A 2 0.47 -2.60 8.96
CA ALA A 2 -0.52 -2.31 7.92
C ALA A 2 -1.34 -1.04 8.23
N PHE A 3 -1.96 -0.46 7.19
CA PHE A 3 -2.97 0.57 7.36
C PHE A 3 -4.31 -0.08 7.71
N VAL A 4 -4.97 0.43 8.73
CA VAL A 4 -6.35 0.09 9.09
C VAL A 4 -7.09 1.40 9.33
N ALA A 5 -8.16 1.64 8.58
CA ALA A 5 -9.02 2.80 8.78
C ALA A 5 -10.02 2.53 9.91
N ASN A 6 -10.34 3.56 10.69
CA ASN A 6 -11.44 3.46 11.64
C ASN A 6 -12.76 3.27 10.89
N PRO A 7 -13.54 2.22 11.17
CA PRO A 7 -14.79 1.99 10.48
C PRO A 7 -15.82 3.07 10.79
N LYS A 8 -16.59 3.48 9.79
CA LYS A 8 -17.75 4.33 10.01
C LYS A 8 -18.85 3.51 10.69
N THR A 9 -19.28 3.97 11.84
CA THR A 9 -20.30 3.27 12.65
C THR A 9 -21.69 3.35 12.03
N GLY A 10 -22.52 2.36 12.33
CA GLY A 10 -23.91 2.25 11.87
C GLY A 10 -24.10 1.26 10.72
N ILE A 11 -25.35 1.10 10.31
CA ILE A 11 -25.72 0.21 9.20
C ILE A 11 -25.35 0.90 7.88
N GLN A 12 -24.45 0.31 7.13
CA GLN A 12 -24.07 0.77 5.81
C GLN A 12 -24.85 0.00 4.75
N ARG A 13 -25.32 0.72 3.70
CA ARG A 13 -26.08 0.14 2.60
C ARG A 13 -25.30 0.30 1.30
N TRP A 14 -25.55 -0.60 0.35
CA TRP A 14 -24.95 -0.53 -0.99
C TRP A 14 -23.42 -0.45 -0.95
N VAL A 15 -22.81 -1.39 -0.24
CA VAL A 15 -21.38 -1.43 -0.02
C VAL A 15 -20.70 -2.28 -1.09
N ALA A 16 -19.64 -1.76 -1.67
CA ALA A 16 -18.70 -2.52 -2.49
C ALA A 16 -17.30 -2.52 -1.88
N GLY A 17 -16.46 -3.43 -2.33
CA GLY A 17 -15.07 -3.54 -1.91
C GLY A 17 -14.12 -3.56 -3.10
N ILE A 18 -12.98 -2.89 -2.96
CA ILE A 18 -11.82 -3.00 -3.86
C ILE A 18 -10.69 -3.61 -3.06
N ASP A 19 -10.02 -4.60 -3.65
CA ASP A 19 -8.92 -5.34 -3.03
C ASP A 19 -7.71 -5.37 -3.95
N ILE A 20 -6.52 -5.11 -3.39
CA ILE A 20 -5.26 -5.15 -4.13
C ILE A 20 -4.71 -6.57 -4.10
N ASN A 21 -4.69 -7.20 -5.25
CA ASN A 21 -4.24 -8.57 -5.37
C ASN A 21 -2.77 -8.73 -4.94
N SER A 22 -2.56 -9.43 -3.82
CA SER A 22 -1.21 -9.74 -3.29
C SER A 22 -0.38 -8.47 -3.03
N LEU A 23 -0.90 -7.51 -2.29
CA LEU A 23 -0.28 -6.19 -2.07
C LEU A 23 1.22 -6.29 -1.73
N TYR A 24 1.61 -6.99 -0.67
CA TYR A 24 3.01 -7.06 -0.25
C TYR A 24 3.95 -7.72 -1.28
N PRO A 25 3.61 -8.88 -1.86
CA PRO A 25 4.38 -9.42 -2.98
C PRO A 25 4.50 -8.45 -4.17
N SER A 26 3.44 -7.71 -4.48
CA SER A 26 3.44 -6.74 -5.58
C SER A 26 4.34 -5.54 -5.28
N VAL A 27 4.29 -5.01 -4.07
CA VAL A 27 5.17 -3.91 -3.61
C VAL A 27 6.64 -4.33 -3.65
N ILE A 28 6.97 -5.52 -3.13
CA ILE A 28 8.34 -6.05 -3.14
C ILE A 28 8.86 -6.18 -4.58
N ARG A 29 8.03 -6.65 -5.50
CA ARG A 29 8.40 -6.79 -6.92
C ARG A 29 8.56 -5.43 -7.60
N ALA A 30 7.61 -4.53 -7.39
CA ALA A 30 7.59 -3.20 -8.04
C ALA A 30 8.79 -2.33 -7.66
N LEU A 31 9.22 -2.38 -6.40
CA LEU A 31 10.37 -1.63 -5.92
C LEU A 31 11.67 -2.47 -5.86
N ASN A 32 11.64 -3.68 -6.41
CA ASN A 32 12.79 -4.57 -6.45
C ASN A 32 13.47 -4.79 -5.08
N MET A 33 12.65 -5.00 -4.05
CA MET A 33 13.11 -5.08 -2.65
C MET A 33 13.82 -6.40 -2.36
N SER A 34 15.13 -6.36 -2.21
CA SER A 34 15.99 -7.49 -1.83
C SER A 34 17.23 -6.94 -1.12
N PRO A 35 17.88 -7.69 -0.22
CA PRO A 35 19.07 -7.17 0.49
C PRO A 35 20.16 -6.65 -0.46
N GLU A 36 20.43 -7.35 -1.55
CA GLU A 36 21.47 -6.99 -2.52
C GLU A 36 21.08 -5.83 -3.46
N THR A 37 19.84 -5.40 -3.43
CA THR A 37 19.38 -4.25 -4.23
C THR A 37 19.30 -2.95 -3.43
N ILE A 38 19.51 -3.00 -2.11
CA ILE A 38 19.56 -1.80 -1.27
C ILE A 38 20.83 -1.01 -1.64
N VAL A 39 20.66 0.30 -1.85
CA VAL A 39 21.76 1.24 -2.16
C VAL A 39 22.02 2.16 -0.99
N ALA A 40 20.97 2.64 -0.35
CA ALA A 40 21.05 3.59 0.74
C ALA A 40 19.81 3.54 1.63
N GLN A 41 19.94 4.13 2.81
CA GLN A 41 18.86 4.34 3.76
C GLN A 41 18.85 5.79 4.19
N LEU A 42 17.69 6.44 4.18
CA LEU A 42 17.51 7.71 4.90
C LEU A 42 17.81 7.47 6.39
N GLU A 43 18.64 8.30 6.99
CA GLU A 43 18.98 8.13 8.40
C GLU A 43 17.73 8.22 9.29
N PRO A 44 17.67 7.37 10.35
CA PRO A 44 16.52 7.29 11.26
C PRO A 44 16.18 8.60 11.96
N THR A 45 17.11 9.54 12.03
CA THR A 45 16.96 10.84 12.71
C THR A 45 15.75 11.65 12.24
N LEU A 46 15.35 11.54 10.97
CA LEU A 46 14.11 12.17 10.51
C LEU A 46 12.87 11.49 11.10
N THR A 47 12.85 10.15 11.12
CA THR A 47 11.72 9.39 11.66
C THR A 47 11.67 9.47 13.18
N GLU A 48 12.82 9.35 13.87
CA GLU A 48 12.90 9.47 15.33
C GLU A 48 12.59 10.88 15.81
N LYS A 49 13.07 11.91 15.12
CA LYS A 49 12.79 13.33 15.44
C LYS A 49 11.31 13.66 15.23
N LEU A 50 10.69 13.18 14.14
CA LEU A 50 9.25 13.35 13.87
C LEU A 50 8.41 12.59 14.91
N ILE A 51 8.73 11.34 15.21
CA ILE A 51 8.04 10.55 16.22
C ILE A 51 8.25 11.17 17.62
N GLY A 52 9.46 11.51 17.97
CA GLY A 52 9.80 12.16 19.24
C GLY A 52 9.11 13.51 19.41
N GLY A 53 9.03 14.33 18.36
CA GLY A 53 8.31 15.60 18.35
C GLY A 53 6.81 15.40 18.58
N ARG A 54 6.18 14.48 17.87
CA ARG A 54 4.74 14.19 18.01
C ARG A 54 4.39 13.60 19.38
N ILE A 55 5.22 12.71 19.93
CA ILE A 55 5.05 12.21 21.30
C ILE A 55 5.16 13.35 22.31
N ALA A 56 6.11 14.27 22.14
CA ALA A 56 6.28 15.43 23.02
C ALA A 56 5.09 16.39 22.93
N ASP A 57 4.57 16.64 21.73
CA ASP A 57 3.39 17.51 21.51
C ASP A 57 2.11 16.85 22.06
N GLY A 58 1.93 15.56 21.92
CA GLY A 58 0.82 14.83 22.53
C GLY A 58 0.86 14.82 24.06
N ARG A 59 2.03 14.77 24.68
CA ARG A 59 2.22 14.84 26.14
C ARG A 59 2.00 16.24 26.70
N ARG A 60 2.24 17.30 25.93
CA ARG A 60 2.07 18.69 26.35
C ARG A 60 0.62 19.18 26.30
N GLY A 61 -0.34 18.30 25.95
CA GLY A 61 -1.73 18.71 25.86
C GLY A 61 -1.93 19.85 24.86
N GLY A 62 -1.32 19.71 23.68
CA GLY A 62 -1.40 20.71 22.63
C GLY A 62 -2.82 21.23 22.49
N SER A 63 -3.01 22.48 22.16
CA SER A 63 -4.21 23.33 22.23
C SER A 63 -5.51 22.78 21.59
N LYS A 64 -5.58 21.52 21.24
CA LYS A 64 -6.73 20.84 20.61
C LYS A 64 -7.19 19.56 21.32
N GLY A 65 -6.77 19.31 22.57
CA GLY A 65 -7.37 18.24 23.38
C GLY A 65 -7.21 16.81 22.84
N PHE A 66 -6.13 16.53 22.14
CA PHE A 66 -5.82 15.18 21.68
C PHE A 66 -5.44 14.29 22.89
N GLY A 67 -6.27 13.32 23.21
CA GLY A 67 -5.99 12.32 24.24
C GLY A 67 -4.81 11.41 23.86
N ALA A 68 -4.28 10.67 24.85
CA ALA A 68 -3.17 9.73 24.65
C ALA A 68 -3.40 8.73 23.50
N ALA A 69 -4.66 8.36 23.24
CA ALA A 69 -5.04 7.49 22.12
C ALA A 69 -4.75 8.13 20.76
N GLN A 70 -5.03 9.41 20.58
CA GLN A 70 -4.77 10.11 19.34
C GLN A 70 -3.26 10.30 19.10
N ALA A 71 -2.49 10.57 20.16
CA ALA A 71 -1.02 10.63 20.07
C ALA A 71 -0.42 9.27 19.70
N TRP A 72 -1.03 8.17 20.14
CA TRP A 72 -0.67 6.81 19.71
C TRP A 72 -1.03 6.54 18.25
N GLU A 73 -2.23 6.88 17.80
CA GLU A 73 -2.65 6.75 16.41
C GLU A 73 -1.70 7.52 15.49
N ASP A 74 -1.39 8.77 15.83
CA ASP A 74 -0.46 9.60 15.04
C ASP A 74 0.99 9.09 15.09
N THR A 75 1.39 8.43 16.17
CA THR A 75 2.73 7.85 16.30
C THR A 75 2.86 6.54 15.52
N PHE A 76 1.82 5.70 15.51
CA PHE A 76 1.79 4.47 14.70
C PHE A 76 1.38 4.75 13.25
N SER A 77 0.76 5.87 12.95
CA SER A 77 0.62 6.41 11.60
C SER A 77 1.85 7.22 11.19
N ALA A 78 3.06 6.73 11.54
CA ALA A 78 4.30 7.37 11.11
C ALA A 78 4.15 7.84 9.67
N GLU A 79 4.43 9.12 9.42
CA GLU A 79 4.31 9.68 8.09
C GLU A 79 5.24 8.90 7.18
N GLU A 80 4.66 8.34 6.16
CA GLU A 80 5.42 7.69 5.12
C GLU A 80 6.26 8.77 4.43
N PHE A 81 7.53 8.48 4.20
CA PHE A 81 8.37 9.31 3.35
C PHE A 81 7.79 9.30 1.94
N ARG A 82 7.46 10.48 1.43
CA ARG A 82 6.95 10.66 0.08
C ARG A 82 7.91 11.55 -0.71
N LEU A 83 8.70 10.92 -1.55
CA LEU A 83 9.72 11.64 -2.33
C LEU A 83 9.13 12.78 -3.17
N VAL A 84 7.89 12.64 -3.65
CA VAL A 84 7.18 13.70 -4.38
C VAL A 84 7.02 14.99 -3.56
N ASN A 85 6.95 14.89 -2.24
CA ASN A 85 6.85 16.05 -1.35
C ASN A 85 8.21 16.74 -1.13
N GLU A 86 9.29 16.15 -1.61
CA GLU A 86 10.64 16.66 -1.43
C GLU A 86 11.13 17.51 -2.63
N LYS A 87 10.33 17.59 -3.70
CA LYS A 87 10.70 18.19 -4.98
C LYS A 87 11.34 19.58 -4.88
N ASP A 88 10.82 20.41 -3.98
CA ASP A 88 11.23 21.81 -3.84
C ASP A 88 11.90 22.08 -2.49
N LYS A 89 12.20 21.04 -1.68
CA LYS A 89 12.80 21.21 -0.36
C LYS A 89 14.31 21.36 -0.43
N THR A 90 14.80 22.34 0.30
CA THR A 90 16.23 22.66 0.44
C THR A 90 16.83 22.12 1.75
N GLU A 91 16.02 21.53 2.62
CA GLU A 91 16.49 20.86 3.83
C GLU A 91 17.36 19.66 3.50
N LYS A 92 18.46 19.48 4.23
CA LYS A 92 19.37 18.36 4.04
C LYS A 92 18.77 17.07 4.58
N ILE A 93 18.87 16.04 3.78
CA ILE A 93 18.52 14.65 4.07
C ILE A 93 19.80 13.86 4.14
N ASN A 94 20.04 13.15 5.24
CA ASN A 94 21.19 12.30 5.40
C ASN A 94 20.86 10.90 4.88
N LEU A 95 21.71 10.38 4.01
CA LEU A 95 21.64 9.03 3.48
C LEU A 95 22.83 8.21 4.01
N LEU A 96 22.54 7.06 4.58
CA LEU A 96 23.53 6.04 4.91
C LEU A 96 23.63 5.08 3.71
N LEU A 97 24.79 5.07 3.06
CA LEU A 97 25.09 4.17 1.96
C LEU A 97 25.43 2.77 2.46
N GLU A 98 25.28 1.75 1.62
CA GLU A 98 25.59 0.35 1.99
C GLU A 98 27.08 0.10 2.29
N ASP A 99 27.97 0.94 1.81
CA ASP A 99 29.41 0.90 2.16
C ASP A 99 29.72 1.54 3.51
N GLY A 100 28.71 2.06 4.22
CA GLY A 100 28.82 2.75 5.50
C GLY A 100 29.14 4.25 5.38
N ASN A 101 29.35 4.78 4.18
CA ASN A 101 29.53 6.20 3.97
C ASN A 101 28.21 6.95 4.14
N LYS A 102 28.29 8.25 4.47
CA LYS A 102 27.15 9.14 4.56
C LYS A 102 27.18 10.14 3.41
N ALA A 103 26.04 10.38 2.82
CA ALA A 103 25.83 11.42 1.83
C ALA A 103 24.75 12.38 2.30
N ASP A 104 25.04 13.67 2.20
CA ASP A 104 24.06 14.73 2.46
C ASP A 104 23.56 15.27 1.14
N MET A 105 22.24 15.29 0.97
CA MET A 105 21.61 15.95 -0.19
C MET A 105 20.32 16.63 0.25
N THR A 106 19.91 17.63 -0.51
CA THR A 106 18.60 18.24 -0.30
C THR A 106 17.47 17.36 -0.80
N GLY A 107 16.25 17.61 -0.35
CA GLY A 107 15.08 16.92 -0.88
C GLY A 107 14.94 17.08 -2.40
N ALA A 108 15.22 18.28 -2.92
CA ALA A 108 15.21 18.58 -4.35
C ALA A 108 16.28 17.79 -5.12
N GLU A 109 17.49 17.68 -4.58
CA GLU A 109 18.59 16.89 -5.18
C GLU A 109 18.22 15.40 -5.21
N LEU A 110 17.70 14.86 -4.10
CA LEU A 110 17.25 13.47 -4.04
C LEU A 110 16.12 13.20 -5.05
N HIS A 111 15.14 14.10 -5.12
CA HIS A 111 14.04 13.99 -6.09
C HIS A 111 14.57 13.99 -7.54
N ASN A 112 15.50 14.90 -7.87
CA ASN A 112 16.10 14.95 -9.19
C ASN A 112 16.94 13.69 -9.48
N LEU A 113 17.69 13.20 -8.50
CA LEU A 113 18.48 11.99 -8.61
C LEU A 113 17.61 10.77 -8.96
N ILE A 114 16.46 10.63 -8.31
CA ILE A 114 15.57 9.49 -8.54
C ILE A 114 14.77 9.62 -9.84
N PHE A 115 14.24 10.81 -10.16
CA PHE A 115 13.30 10.97 -11.27
C PHE A 115 13.92 11.49 -12.58
N LYS A 116 15.12 12.06 -12.52
CA LYS A 116 15.74 12.73 -13.69
C LYS A 116 17.13 12.21 -14.03
N SER A 117 17.71 11.29 -13.26
CA SER A 117 18.98 10.66 -13.59
C SER A 117 18.79 9.28 -14.21
N ASP A 118 19.85 8.75 -14.81
CA ASP A 118 19.88 7.40 -15.40
C ASP A 118 20.20 6.30 -14.37
N LEU A 119 20.21 6.61 -13.07
CA LEU A 119 20.58 5.65 -12.03
C LEU A 119 19.53 4.55 -11.82
N ASN A 120 18.30 4.77 -12.28
CA ASN A 120 17.22 3.81 -12.17
C ASN A 120 17.04 3.28 -10.72
N TRP A 121 16.89 4.21 -9.78
CA TRP A 121 16.65 3.92 -8.37
C TRP A 121 15.20 4.16 -7.98
N ALA A 122 14.73 3.44 -6.97
CA ALA A 122 13.41 3.64 -6.36
C ALA A 122 13.54 3.85 -4.86
N VAL A 123 12.67 4.69 -4.28
CA VAL A 123 12.65 4.98 -2.85
C VAL A 123 11.35 4.47 -2.25
N SER A 124 11.46 3.64 -1.22
CA SER A 124 10.31 3.16 -0.46
C SER A 124 9.82 4.17 0.58
N ALA A 125 8.62 3.94 1.10
CA ALA A 125 8.00 4.86 2.05
C ALA A 125 8.67 4.92 3.44
N ASN A 126 9.65 4.06 3.73
CA ASN A 126 10.52 4.22 4.91
C ASN A 126 11.89 4.84 4.58
N GLY A 127 12.08 5.32 3.35
CA GLY A 127 13.31 5.95 2.93
C GLY A 127 14.44 4.99 2.55
N THR A 128 14.18 3.70 2.36
CA THR A 128 15.16 2.77 1.79
C THR A 128 15.19 2.93 0.28
N VAL A 129 16.38 3.04 -0.29
CA VAL A 129 16.62 3.20 -1.72
C VAL A 129 17.04 1.87 -2.32
N PHE A 130 16.37 1.46 -3.39
CA PHE A 130 16.62 0.21 -4.11
C PHE A 130 17.02 0.49 -5.56
N LYS A 131 18.05 -0.19 -6.06
CA LYS A 131 18.39 -0.16 -7.49
C LYS A 131 17.46 -1.05 -8.29
N GLN A 132 17.21 -0.66 -9.54
CA GLN A 132 16.28 -1.32 -10.46
C GLN A 132 16.98 -1.97 -11.67
N ASP A 133 18.28 -1.78 -11.83
CA ASP A 133 19.08 -2.25 -12.97
C ASP A 133 19.34 -3.77 -12.94
N ILE A 134 19.33 -4.37 -11.73
CA ILE A 134 19.52 -5.81 -11.52
C ILE A 134 18.32 -6.33 -10.73
N GLN A 135 17.64 -7.33 -11.26
CA GLN A 135 16.52 -7.96 -10.55
C GLN A 135 17.01 -8.68 -9.29
N GLY A 136 16.44 -8.31 -8.14
CA GLY A 136 16.75 -8.95 -6.85
C GLY A 136 16.26 -10.41 -6.77
N ILE A 137 16.91 -11.20 -5.93
CA ILE A 137 16.58 -12.62 -5.73
C ILE A 137 15.14 -12.77 -5.21
N ILE A 138 14.75 -11.95 -4.23
CA ILE A 138 13.40 -12.02 -3.63
C ILE A 138 12.31 -11.63 -4.65
N PRO A 139 12.40 -10.50 -5.36
CA PRO A 139 11.47 -10.15 -6.44
C PRO A 139 11.39 -11.21 -7.53
N SER A 140 12.53 -11.76 -7.97
CA SER A 140 12.60 -12.83 -8.98
C SER A 140 11.82 -14.08 -8.54
N LEU A 141 12.01 -14.50 -7.28
CA LEU A 141 11.31 -15.65 -6.71
C LEU A 141 9.79 -15.41 -6.65
N LEU A 142 9.37 -14.23 -6.19
CA LEU A 142 7.97 -13.84 -6.12
C LEU A 142 7.33 -13.79 -7.51
N GLU A 143 8.03 -13.27 -8.49
CA GLU A 143 7.54 -13.20 -9.88
C GLU A 143 7.31 -14.59 -10.45
N ARG A 144 8.27 -15.50 -10.27
CA ARG A 144 8.12 -16.91 -10.68
C ARG A 144 6.92 -17.58 -10.00
N TRP A 145 6.78 -17.46 -8.68
CA TRP A 145 5.66 -18.04 -7.95
C TRP A 145 4.30 -17.45 -8.35
N TYR A 146 4.28 -16.16 -8.63
CA TYR A 146 3.07 -15.48 -9.12
C TYR A 146 2.66 -15.98 -10.49
N ALA A 147 3.62 -16.10 -11.43
CA ALA A 147 3.38 -16.65 -12.76
C ALA A 147 2.89 -18.11 -12.70
N GLU A 148 3.55 -18.96 -11.90
CA GLU A 148 3.13 -20.35 -11.68
C GLU A 148 1.70 -20.41 -11.12
N ARG A 149 1.37 -19.56 -10.16
CA ARG A 149 0.01 -19.49 -9.60
C ARG A 149 -1.03 -19.11 -10.65
N LYS A 150 -0.73 -18.16 -11.53
CA LYS A 150 -1.64 -17.77 -12.64
C LYS A 150 -1.93 -18.95 -13.58
N ILE A 151 -0.92 -19.76 -13.91
CA ILE A 151 -1.10 -20.98 -14.71
C ILE A 151 -2.02 -21.96 -13.98
N LEU A 152 -1.79 -22.21 -12.69
CA LEU A 152 -2.62 -23.11 -11.88
C LEU A 152 -4.07 -22.64 -11.77
N GLN A 153 -4.29 -21.31 -11.64
CA GLN A 153 -5.63 -20.72 -11.65
C GLN A 153 -6.33 -20.88 -13.01
N SER A 154 -5.59 -20.72 -14.11
CA SER A 154 -6.12 -20.95 -15.46
C SER A 154 -6.55 -22.40 -15.65
N ASN A 155 -5.72 -23.36 -15.20
CA ASN A 155 -6.06 -24.78 -15.25
C ASN A 155 -7.29 -25.12 -14.40
N LYS A 156 -7.40 -24.49 -13.21
CA LYS A 156 -8.62 -24.63 -12.39
C LYS A 156 -9.85 -24.11 -13.12
N LYS A 157 -9.76 -22.96 -13.79
CA LYS A 157 -10.87 -22.38 -14.56
C LYS A 157 -11.32 -23.32 -15.67
N LYS A 158 -10.40 -23.89 -16.43
CA LYS A 158 -10.71 -24.90 -17.46
C LYS A 158 -11.40 -26.13 -16.87
N ALA A 159 -10.92 -26.64 -15.73
CA ALA A 159 -11.54 -27.78 -15.07
C ALA A 159 -12.97 -27.47 -14.58
N ILE A 160 -13.26 -26.21 -14.19
CA ILE A 160 -14.63 -25.76 -13.85
C ILE A 160 -15.52 -25.78 -15.10
N GLU A 161 -15.03 -25.29 -16.23
CA GLU A 161 -15.74 -25.29 -17.51
C GLU A 161 -16.02 -26.71 -18.00
N GLU A 162 -15.10 -27.65 -17.74
CA GLU A 162 -15.25 -29.10 -18.04
C GLU A 162 -16.17 -29.85 -17.03
N GLY A 163 -16.48 -29.24 -15.88
CA GLY A 163 -17.25 -29.86 -14.81
C GLY A 163 -16.50 -30.96 -14.03
N ASP A 164 -15.18 -31.06 -14.17
CA ASP A 164 -14.34 -32.10 -13.58
C ASP A 164 -13.97 -31.74 -12.12
N LYS A 165 -14.76 -32.29 -11.19
CA LYS A 165 -14.60 -32.01 -9.75
C LYS A 165 -13.23 -32.42 -9.18
N GLU A 166 -12.65 -33.51 -9.69
CA GLU A 166 -11.36 -34.01 -9.21
C GLU A 166 -10.22 -33.05 -9.65
N LYS A 167 -10.23 -32.65 -10.92
CA LYS A 167 -9.26 -31.65 -11.44
C LYS A 167 -9.44 -30.28 -10.77
N ILE A 168 -10.67 -29.85 -10.50
CA ILE A 168 -10.93 -28.60 -9.76
C ILE A 168 -10.24 -28.65 -8.40
N ALA A 169 -10.46 -29.73 -7.62
CA ALA A 169 -9.87 -29.89 -6.30
C ALA A 169 -8.33 -29.99 -6.36
N PHE A 170 -7.81 -30.67 -7.38
CA PHE A 170 -6.36 -30.82 -7.60
C PHE A 170 -5.68 -29.49 -7.90
N TRP A 171 -6.19 -28.70 -8.84
CA TRP A 171 -5.61 -27.40 -9.19
C TRP A 171 -5.82 -26.37 -8.10
N ASP A 172 -6.93 -26.44 -7.37
CA ASP A 172 -7.21 -25.54 -6.25
C ASP A 172 -6.18 -25.69 -5.12
N LYS A 173 -5.90 -26.91 -4.71
CA LYS A 173 -4.87 -27.17 -3.68
C LYS A 173 -3.49 -26.66 -4.12
N ARG A 174 -3.11 -26.85 -5.38
CA ARG A 174 -1.80 -26.42 -5.89
C ARG A 174 -1.68 -24.90 -5.97
N GLN A 175 -2.72 -24.19 -6.45
CA GLN A 175 -2.68 -22.73 -6.47
C GLN A 175 -2.69 -22.15 -5.04
N LEU A 176 -3.34 -22.83 -4.09
CA LEU A 176 -3.35 -22.42 -2.68
C LEU A 176 -1.95 -22.50 -2.05
N VAL A 177 -1.19 -23.56 -2.33
CA VAL A 177 0.22 -23.65 -1.87
C VAL A 177 1.04 -22.46 -2.38
N LYS A 178 0.89 -22.08 -3.66
CA LYS A 178 1.59 -20.92 -4.21
C LYS A 178 1.13 -19.61 -3.56
N LYS A 179 -0.17 -19.47 -3.25
CA LYS A 179 -0.70 -18.32 -2.50
C LYS A 179 -0.06 -18.21 -1.10
N ILE A 180 0.05 -19.35 -0.41
CA ILE A 180 0.67 -19.42 0.92
C ILE A 180 2.15 -19.03 0.82
N ASN A 181 2.90 -19.57 -0.13
CA ASN A 181 4.31 -19.23 -0.33
C ASN A 181 4.53 -17.75 -0.59
N LEU A 182 3.72 -17.14 -1.49
CA LEU A 182 3.77 -15.72 -1.79
C LEU A 182 3.57 -14.85 -0.55
N ASN A 183 2.55 -15.18 0.26
CA ASN A 183 2.21 -14.37 1.44
C ASN A 183 3.17 -14.62 2.61
N SER A 184 3.71 -15.85 2.74
CA SER A 184 4.62 -16.22 3.84
C SER A 184 6.03 -15.67 3.66
N LEU A 185 6.45 -15.37 2.43
CA LEU A 185 7.80 -14.85 2.17
C LEU A 185 8.04 -13.52 2.88
N TYR A 186 7.05 -12.64 2.91
CA TYR A 186 7.11 -11.40 3.67
C TYR A 186 7.38 -11.65 5.17
N GLY A 187 6.68 -12.61 5.78
CA GLY A 187 6.91 -12.99 7.17
C GLY A 187 8.32 -13.57 7.40
N ALA A 188 8.84 -14.33 6.45
CA ALA A 188 10.19 -14.89 6.52
C ALA A 188 11.29 -13.80 6.47
N ILE A 189 11.11 -12.77 5.65
CA ILE A 189 12.03 -11.62 5.57
C ILE A 189 12.12 -10.87 6.91
N LEU A 190 11.04 -10.86 7.69
CA LEU A 190 11.00 -10.22 9.01
C LEU A 190 11.42 -11.13 10.17
N ASN A 191 11.72 -12.40 9.91
CA ASN A 191 12.16 -13.32 10.94
C ASN A 191 13.69 -13.29 11.08
N PRO A 192 14.24 -12.86 12.24
CA PRO A 192 15.69 -12.80 12.46
C PRO A 192 16.43 -14.12 12.27
N GLY A 193 15.73 -15.27 12.38
CA GLY A 193 16.29 -16.60 12.11
C GLY A 193 16.42 -16.95 10.62
N CYS A 194 15.89 -16.14 9.72
CA CYS A 194 15.98 -16.37 8.28
C CYS A 194 17.22 -15.69 7.67
N ARG A 195 17.84 -16.36 6.70
CA ARG A 195 19.08 -15.90 6.04
C ARG A 195 18.92 -14.52 5.36
N PHE A 196 17.76 -14.21 4.84
CA PHE A 196 17.47 -12.96 4.13
C PHE A 196 16.72 -11.93 5.00
N TYR A 197 16.85 -12.07 6.32
CA TYR A 197 16.28 -11.11 7.24
C TYR A 197 16.86 -9.72 7.01
N ASP A 198 16.00 -8.77 6.71
CA ASP A 198 16.34 -7.35 6.70
C ASP A 198 15.11 -6.52 7.13
N LYS A 199 15.25 -5.86 8.28
CA LYS A 199 14.20 -5.03 8.87
C LYS A 199 13.79 -3.89 7.93
N ARG A 200 14.72 -3.36 7.13
CA ARG A 200 14.45 -2.26 6.19
C ARG A 200 13.47 -2.70 5.11
N ILE A 201 13.63 -3.92 4.56
CA ILE A 201 12.72 -4.49 3.56
C ILE A 201 11.33 -4.67 4.13
N GLY A 202 11.22 -5.19 5.34
CA GLY A 202 9.93 -5.36 6.00
C GLY A 202 9.20 -4.05 6.26
N GLN A 203 9.93 -3.02 6.71
CA GLN A 203 9.39 -1.67 6.90
C GLN A 203 9.03 -1.01 5.57
N SER A 204 9.88 -1.14 4.55
CA SER A 204 9.60 -0.66 3.18
C SER A 204 8.30 -1.23 2.64
N THR A 205 8.12 -2.54 2.79
CA THR A 205 6.92 -3.25 2.29
C THR A 205 5.66 -2.74 2.97
N THR A 206 5.63 -2.66 4.30
CA THR A 206 4.42 -2.24 5.03
C THR A 206 4.11 -0.77 4.86
N LEU A 207 5.10 0.12 4.93
CA LEU A 207 4.86 1.55 4.81
C LEU A 207 4.47 1.94 3.37
N THR A 208 5.10 1.33 2.36
CA THR A 208 4.68 1.54 0.96
C THR A 208 3.28 0.97 0.71
N GLY A 209 2.96 -0.21 1.26
CA GLY A 209 1.61 -0.77 1.20
C GLY A 209 0.56 0.17 1.80
N ARG A 210 0.87 0.81 2.94
CA ARG A 210 0.00 1.83 3.55
C ARG A 210 -0.24 3.03 2.62
N CYS A 211 0.82 3.52 1.97
CA CYS A 211 0.68 4.61 0.99
C CYS A 211 -0.28 4.23 -0.14
N ILE A 212 -0.14 3.01 -0.65
CA ILE A 212 -0.96 2.48 -1.74
C ILE A 212 -2.42 2.35 -1.30
N THR A 213 -2.69 1.75 -0.14
CA THR A 213 -4.07 1.60 0.36
C THR A 213 -4.73 2.95 0.65
N ARG A 214 -3.99 3.91 1.18
CA ARG A 214 -4.48 5.29 1.37
C ARG A 214 -4.73 6.00 0.03
N HIS A 215 -3.86 5.80 -0.96
CA HIS A 215 -4.11 6.32 -2.31
C HIS A 215 -5.39 5.75 -2.89
N MET A 216 -5.59 4.43 -2.79
CA MET A 216 -6.82 3.77 -3.22
C MET A 216 -8.06 4.38 -2.58
N GLY A 217 -8.04 4.59 -1.25
CA GLY A 217 -9.15 5.24 -0.54
C GLY A 217 -9.38 6.69 -0.97
N ALA A 218 -8.29 7.48 -1.09
CA ALA A 218 -8.37 8.87 -1.53
C ALA A 218 -8.88 8.99 -2.99
N LYS A 219 -8.42 8.11 -3.87
CA LYS A 219 -8.86 8.07 -5.27
C LYS A 219 -10.33 7.65 -5.38
N THR A 220 -10.77 6.70 -4.55
CA THR A 220 -12.19 6.31 -4.48
C THR A 220 -13.07 7.49 -4.05
N ASN A 221 -12.68 8.23 -3.01
CA ASN A 221 -13.43 9.41 -2.59
C ASN A 221 -13.37 10.53 -3.66
N GLU A 222 -12.24 10.71 -4.35
CA GLU A 222 -12.14 11.68 -5.44
C GLU A 222 -13.13 11.35 -6.57
N VAL A 223 -13.26 10.08 -6.94
CA VAL A 223 -14.24 9.65 -7.96
C VAL A 223 -15.67 9.83 -7.47
N ILE A 224 -15.96 9.56 -6.19
CA ILE A 224 -17.32 9.62 -5.64
C ILE A 224 -17.76 11.07 -5.33
N GLU A 225 -16.89 11.87 -4.70
CA GLU A 225 -17.23 13.17 -4.12
C GLU A 225 -16.33 14.33 -4.56
N GLY A 226 -15.45 14.09 -5.54
CA GLY A 226 -14.58 15.13 -6.12
C GLY A 226 -13.40 15.56 -5.25
N THR A 227 -13.15 14.90 -4.10
CA THR A 227 -12.09 15.28 -3.16
C THR A 227 -11.12 14.12 -2.93
N TYR A 228 -9.83 14.34 -3.24
CA TYR A 228 -8.76 13.38 -2.99
C TYR A 228 -8.40 13.37 -1.50
N ASP A 229 -9.18 12.63 -0.71
CA ASP A 229 -8.97 12.43 0.73
C ASP A 229 -9.41 11.02 1.14
N TYR A 230 -8.50 10.22 1.71
CA TYR A 230 -8.83 8.86 2.17
C TYR A 230 -9.80 8.83 3.38
N LYS A 231 -10.02 9.96 4.04
CA LYS A 231 -10.98 10.15 5.15
C LYS A 231 -12.35 10.67 4.67
N GLY A 232 -12.57 10.80 3.36
CA GLY A 232 -13.82 11.26 2.77
C GLY A 232 -15.04 10.40 3.11
N LYS A 233 -16.22 10.83 2.68
CA LYS A 233 -17.51 10.20 3.09
C LYS A 233 -17.76 8.85 2.41
N GLY A 234 -17.31 8.68 1.16
CA GLY A 234 -17.57 7.49 0.36
C GLY A 234 -16.89 6.22 0.91
N VAL A 235 -15.64 6.32 1.36
CA VAL A 235 -14.92 5.18 1.97
C VAL A 235 -15.41 4.95 3.39
N ILE A 236 -15.85 3.71 3.68
CA ILE A 236 -16.44 3.30 4.95
C ILE A 236 -15.39 2.67 5.87
N TYR A 237 -14.53 1.82 5.31
CA TYR A 237 -13.52 1.07 6.03
C TYR A 237 -12.38 0.69 5.09
N GLY A 238 -11.19 0.45 5.62
CA GLY A 238 -10.04 -0.06 4.88
C GLY A 238 -9.15 -0.86 5.79
N ASP A 239 -8.59 -1.95 5.28
CA ASP A 239 -7.67 -2.82 6.02
C ASP A 239 -6.62 -3.39 5.07
N THR A 240 -5.39 -3.13 5.38
CA THR A 240 -4.17 -3.65 4.74
C THR A 240 -4.13 -3.42 3.22
N ASP A 241 -4.93 -4.13 2.45
CA ASP A 241 -4.95 -4.19 0.99
C ASP A 241 -6.34 -3.96 0.38
N SER A 242 -7.34 -3.68 1.21
CA SER A 242 -8.72 -3.49 0.77
C SER A 242 -9.37 -2.24 1.33
N ILE A 243 -10.33 -1.70 0.60
CA ILE A 243 -11.25 -0.67 1.06
C ILE A 243 -12.68 -1.08 0.77
N TYR A 244 -13.60 -0.64 1.64
CA TYR A 244 -15.04 -0.76 1.47
C TYR A 244 -15.62 0.64 1.32
N TYR A 245 -16.49 0.84 0.33
CA TYR A 245 -17.04 2.14 0.01
C TYR A 245 -18.51 2.06 -0.37
N SER A 246 -19.19 3.20 -0.29
CA SER A 246 -20.57 3.37 -0.74
C SER A 246 -20.79 4.80 -1.25
N MET A 247 -21.47 4.94 -2.38
CA MET A 247 -21.99 6.22 -2.84
C MET A 247 -23.23 6.68 -2.07
N TYR A 248 -24.01 5.74 -1.54
CA TYR A 248 -25.30 6.02 -0.92
C TYR A 248 -25.26 7.11 0.16
N PRO A 249 -24.30 7.12 1.14
CA PRO A 249 -24.28 8.18 2.15
C PRO A 249 -23.91 9.56 1.59
N VAL A 250 -23.27 9.63 0.42
CA VAL A 250 -22.89 10.88 -0.25
C VAL A 250 -24.06 11.50 -0.97
N TYR A 251 -24.81 10.69 -1.73
CA TYR A 251 -25.91 11.11 -2.61
C TYR A 251 -27.30 10.71 -2.09
N LYS A 252 -27.41 10.52 -0.77
CA LYS A 252 -28.68 10.04 -0.18
C LYS A 252 -29.88 10.94 -0.48
N GLN A 253 -29.69 12.25 -0.48
CA GLN A 253 -30.76 13.20 -0.70
C GLN A 253 -31.27 13.13 -2.14
N GLU A 254 -30.38 13.10 -3.10
CA GLU A 254 -30.68 13.02 -4.54
C GLU A 254 -31.30 11.65 -4.91
N ILE A 255 -30.83 10.58 -4.26
CA ILE A 255 -31.39 9.24 -4.42
C ILE A 255 -32.82 9.17 -3.86
N ASP A 256 -33.02 9.66 -2.63
CA ASP A 256 -34.33 9.66 -1.97
C ASP A 256 -35.32 10.59 -2.67
N ALA A 257 -34.83 11.65 -3.32
CA ALA A 257 -35.66 12.57 -4.18
C ALA A 257 -35.97 11.98 -5.56
N GLY A 258 -35.33 10.86 -5.95
CA GLY A 258 -35.49 10.25 -7.26
C GLY A 258 -34.75 10.98 -8.39
N GLU A 259 -33.83 11.87 -8.07
CA GLU A 259 -33.00 12.59 -9.04
C GLU A 259 -31.89 11.68 -9.61
N ILE A 260 -31.47 10.69 -8.84
CA ILE A 260 -30.53 9.64 -9.25
C ILE A 260 -31.25 8.30 -9.27
N GLU A 261 -31.23 7.62 -10.42
CA GLU A 261 -31.78 6.26 -10.54
C GLU A 261 -30.93 5.32 -9.67
N TRP A 262 -31.60 4.62 -8.73
CA TRP A 262 -30.96 3.73 -7.77
C TRP A 262 -31.58 2.34 -7.79
N SER A 263 -31.41 1.64 -8.92
CA SER A 263 -31.72 0.22 -9.07
C SER A 263 -30.48 -0.63 -8.78
N LYS A 264 -30.68 -1.92 -8.52
CA LYS A 264 -29.56 -2.86 -8.29
C LYS A 264 -28.61 -2.89 -9.49
N GLU A 265 -29.16 -2.93 -10.67
CA GLU A 265 -28.43 -2.97 -11.94
C GLU A 265 -27.60 -1.71 -12.14
N LYS A 266 -28.20 -0.55 -11.89
CA LYS A 266 -27.51 0.74 -12.02
C LYS A 266 -26.41 0.93 -10.99
N VAL A 267 -26.63 0.47 -9.77
CA VAL A 267 -25.60 0.51 -8.70
C VAL A 267 -24.40 -0.36 -9.05
N ILE A 268 -24.62 -1.56 -9.61
CA ILE A 268 -23.52 -2.43 -10.06
C ILE A 268 -22.70 -1.72 -11.15
N GLU A 269 -23.36 -1.15 -12.15
CA GLU A 269 -22.69 -0.41 -13.25
C GLU A 269 -21.84 0.75 -12.71
N LEU A 270 -22.42 1.59 -11.84
CA LEU A 270 -21.70 2.72 -11.23
C LEU A 270 -20.51 2.27 -10.39
N TYR A 271 -20.62 1.19 -9.65
CA TYR A 271 -19.56 0.70 -8.78
C TYR A 271 -18.43 0.03 -9.58
N ASP A 272 -18.77 -0.64 -10.68
CA ASP A 272 -17.76 -1.16 -11.63
C ASP A 272 -17.01 -0.01 -12.30
N GLU A 273 -17.68 1.08 -12.64
CA GLU A 273 -17.05 2.28 -13.20
C GLU A 273 -16.07 2.93 -12.18
N ILE A 274 -16.48 3.07 -10.91
CA ILE A 274 -15.61 3.56 -9.83
C ILE A 274 -14.37 2.67 -9.71
N ALA A 275 -14.57 1.36 -9.66
CA ALA A 275 -13.47 0.41 -9.54
C ALA A 275 -12.49 0.52 -10.72
N ASN A 276 -13.00 0.67 -11.94
CA ASN A 276 -12.18 0.84 -13.14
C ASN A 276 -11.38 2.15 -13.12
N GLN A 277 -11.99 3.26 -12.70
CA GLN A 277 -11.31 4.55 -12.57
C GLN A 277 -10.22 4.52 -11.48
N VAL A 278 -10.50 3.86 -10.35
CA VAL A 278 -9.51 3.67 -9.29
C VAL A 278 -8.36 2.79 -9.78
N ASN A 279 -8.64 1.67 -10.45
CA ASN A 279 -7.61 0.80 -11.02
C ASN A 279 -6.72 1.50 -12.05
N ALA A 280 -7.26 2.43 -12.82
CA ALA A 280 -6.50 3.21 -13.80
C ALA A 280 -5.49 4.17 -13.16
N SER A 281 -5.56 4.40 -11.84
CA SER A 281 -4.62 5.24 -11.09
C SER A 281 -3.37 4.49 -10.58
N PHE A 282 -3.33 3.17 -10.76
CA PHE A 282 -2.22 2.28 -10.43
C PHE A 282 -1.46 1.82 -11.67
#